data_0f1e38d580eb2fbe01ef1dfeeeb316d1
#
_entry.id   0f1e38d580eb2fbe01ef1dfeeeb316d1
#
_cell.length_a   1.000
_cell.length_b   1.000
_cell.length_c   1.000
_cell.angle_alpha   90.00
_cell.angle_beta   90.00
_cell.angle_gamma   90.00
#
_symmetry.space_group_name_H-M   'P 1'
#
loop_
_entity.id
_entity.type
_entity.pdbx_description
1 polymer ?
#
loop_
_entity_poly.entity_id
_entity_poly.type
_entity_poly.pdbx_seq_one_letter_code
_entity_poly.pdbx_strand_id
1 'polypeptide(L)'
;EISCNLIVEGDALFHDFPRKIDRGTRLSFAQDIRVDEEFIQAAYLDNRLGVYAALQLCETIEDGWVVFTTFEEHGGGSMPFLLQFIQNAAPVKQALISDITWITDGVHHHEGVVISIRDKFIPRKKFTDRIIQLVQKSGIPFQLEVEAYGGSDGREVQFSPFAMDWCFIGAAEDQVHSPDEKVSLRDLESMVHVYRYLLKEL
;
A
#
# COMPACT_ATOMS: atom_id res chain seq x y z
N GLU A 1 25.93 -5.01 -4.13
CA GLU A 1 24.89 -5.56 -5.02
C GLU A 1 25.57 -6.29 -6.17
N ILE A 2 25.07 -7.47 -6.51
CA ILE A 2 25.59 -8.27 -7.63
C ILE A 2 24.36 -8.61 -8.48
N SER A 3 24.38 -8.20 -9.73
CA SER A 3 23.32 -8.49 -10.70
C SER A 3 23.65 -9.73 -11.51
N CYS A 4 22.62 -10.46 -11.91
CA CYS A 4 22.68 -11.56 -12.85
C CYS A 4 21.42 -11.58 -13.71
N ASN A 5 21.51 -12.20 -14.88
CA ASN A 5 20.33 -12.48 -15.68
C ASN A 5 19.73 -13.82 -15.24
N LEU A 6 18.41 -13.87 -15.22
CA LEU A 6 17.67 -15.09 -14.98
C LEU A 6 17.10 -15.58 -16.33
N ILE A 7 17.22 -16.87 -16.57
CA ILE A 7 16.74 -17.52 -17.79
C ILE A 7 15.75 -18.60 -17.34
N VAL A 8 14.53 -18.56 -17.86
CA VAL A 8 13.48 -19.54 -17.58
C VAL A 8 13.44 -20.54 -18.72
N GLU A 9 13.66 -21.82 -18.42
CA GLU A 9 13.56 -22.93 -19.38
C GLU A 9 12.62 -23.99 -18.80
N GLY A 10 11.39 -24.05 -19.31
CA GLY A 10 10.35 -24.89 -18.75
C GLY A 10 10.08 -24.55 -17.29
N ASP A 11 10.18 -25.53 -16.39
CA ASP A 11 10.01 -25.36 -14.95
C ASP A 11 11.32 -25.05 -14.20
N ALA A 12 12.41 -24.81 -14.93
CA ALA A 12 13.73 -24.56 -14.34
C ALA A 12 14.14 -23.10 -14.52
N LEU A 13 14.81 -22.58 -13.48
CA LEU A 13 15.37 -21.25 -13.46
C LEU A 13 16.90 -21.36 -13.47
N PHE A 14 17.54 -20.77 -14.47
CA PHE A 14 18.97 -20.68 -14.62
C PHE A 14 19.44 -19.24 -14.40
N HIS A 15 20.72 -19.05 -14.12
CA HIS A 15 21.35 -17.76 -13.97
C HIS A 15 22.75 -17.75 -14.57
N ASP A 16 23.21 -16.59 -14.99
CA ASP A 16 24.56 -16.36 -15.54
C ASP A 16 25.59 -15.92 -14.46
N PHE A 17 25.18 -15.88 -13.18
CA PHE A 17 26.10 -15.58 -12.09
C PHE A 17 27.20 -16.64 -11.97
N PRO A 18 28.48 -16.25 -11.84
CA PRO A 18 29.60 -17.18 -11.96
C PRO A 18 29.77 -18.15 -10.78
N ARG A 19 28.95 -18.04 -9.74
CA ARG A 19 28.95 -18.91 -8.58
C ARG A 19 27.57 -19.47 -8.31
N LYS A 20 27.52 -20.60 -7.63
CA LYS A 20 26.25 -21.16 -7.16
C LYS A 20 25.53 -20.17 -6.25
N ILE A 21 24.26 -19.98 -6.48
CA ILE A 21 23.37 -19.27 -5.58
C ILE A 21 22.75 -20.29 -4.61
N ASP A 22 22.98 -20.09 -3.34
CA ASP A 22 22.48 -21.01 -2.32
C ASP A 22 20.98 -20.85 -2.10
N ARG A 23 20.34 -21.92 -1.63
CA ARG A 23 18.93 -21.87 -1.26
C ARG A 23 18.71 -20.85 -0.15
N GLY A 24 17.62 -20.06 -0.26
CA GLY A 24 17.30 -19.00 0.68
C GLY A 24 18.05 -17.69 0.45
N THR A 25 18.88 -17.59 -0.60
CA THR A 25 19.45 -16.32 -1.03
C THR A 25 18.34 -15.39 -1.49
N ARG A 26 18.29 -14.17 -0.96
CA ARG A 26 17.34 -13.16 -1.37
C ARG A 26 17.72 -12.62 -2.76
N LEU A 27 16.74 -12.59 -3.64
CA LEU A 27 16.84 -11.97 -4.95
C LEU A 27 15.85 -10.82 -5.02
N SER A 28 16.18 -9.80 -5.77
CA SER A 28 15.28 -8.69 -6.06
C SER A 28 15.35 -8.36 -7.56
N PHE A 29 14.28 -7.83 -8.11
CA PHE A 29 14.30 -7.32 -9.46
C PHE A 29 15.30 -6.15 -9.59
N ALA A 30 15.98 -6.06 -10.72
CA ALA A 30 16.75 -4.89 -11.06
C ALA A 30 15.80 -3.68 -11.22
N GLN A 31 16.24 -2.53 -10.72
CA GLN A 31 15.43 -1.32 -10.82
C GLN A 31 15.50 -0.74 -12.24
N ASP A 32 14.34 -0.55 -12.83
CA ASP A 32 14.13 0.15 -14.10
C ASP A 32 12.95 1.10 -13.95
N ILE A 33 13.21 2.32 -13.46
CA ILE A 33 12.16 3.30 -13.18
C ILE A 33 11.87 4.06 -14.48
N ARG A 34 10.65 3.96 -14.94
CA ARG A 34 10.11 4.65 -16.13
C ARG A 34 8.97 5.55 -15.71
N VAL A 35 9.04 6.80 -16.06
CA VAL A 35 8.01 7.81 -15.76
C VAL A 35 7.70 8.56 -17.04
N ASP A 36 6.43 8.62 -17.40
CA ASP A 36 5.91 9.46 -18.47
C ASP A 36 4.92 10.49 -17.92
N GLU A 37 4.07 11.07 -18.76
CA GLU A 37 3.10 12.09 -18.37
C GLU A 37 1.91 11.51 -17.58
N GLU A 38 1.66 10.20 -17.64
CA GLU A 38 0.49 9.55 -17.08
C GLU A 38 0.83 8.51 -16.02
N PHE A 39 1.98 7.82 -16.14
CA PHE A 39 2.30 6.67 -15.34
C PHE A 39 3.70 6.69 -14.74
N ILE A 40 3.84 6.06 -13.59
CA ILE A 40 5.10 5.53 -13.09
C ILE A 40 5.08 4.01 -13.23
N GLN A 41 6.20 3.45 -13.69
CA GLN A 41 6.39 2.01 -13.84
C GLN A 41 7.76 1.60 -13.31
N ALA A 42 7.79 0.63 -12.41
CA ALA A 42 9.00 0.10 -11.81
C ALA A 42 8.67 -1.16 -11.01
N ALA A 43 9.67 -1.93 -10.61
CA ALA A 43 9.51 -2.94 -9.57
C ALA A 43 9.32 -2.27 -8.20
N TYR A 44 8.54 -2.92 -7.33
CA TYR A 44 8.31 -2.53 -5.93
C TYR A 44 7.66 -1.14 -5.76
N LEU A 45 6.73 -0.76 -6.63
CA LEU A 45 5.80 0.33 -6.36
C LEU A 45 4.91 -0.04 -5.19
N ASP A 46 4.56 -1.30 -5.09
CA ASP A 46 4.09 -1.99 -3.90
C ASP A 46 5.26 -2.20 -2.90
N ASN A 47 5.34 -1.52 -1.72
CA ASN A 47 4.48 -0.40 -1.38
C ASN A 47 5.30 0.90 -1.22
N ARG A 48 6.18 1.20 -2.19
CA ARG A 48 6.93 2.48 -2.18
C ARG A 48 6.02 3.69 -2.39
N LEU A 49 4.89 3.51 -3.08
CA LEU A 49 3.96 4.60 -3.32
C LEU A 49 3.16 4.94 -2.08
N GLY A 50 2.78 3.95 -1.28
CA GLY A 50 2.21 4.19 0.05
C GLY A 50 3.20 4.89 0.99
N VAL A 51 4.47 4.50 0.95
CA VAL A 51 5.55 5.21 1.67
C VAL A 51 5.70 6.64 1.17
N TYR A 52 5.69 6.87 -0.15
CA TYR A 52 5.73 8.22 -0.71
C TYR A 52 4.56 9.08 -0.22
N ALA A 53 3.34 8.57 -0.29
CA ALA A 53 2.16 9.27 0.19
C ALA A 53 2.30 9.62 1.69
N ALA A 54 2.73 8.67 2.53
CA ALA A 54 2.97 8.89 3.95
C ALA A 54 4.05 9.95 4.22
N LEU A 55 5.16 9.95 3.47
CA LEU A 55 6.21 10.97 3.59
C LEU A 55 5.70 12.37 3.27
N GLN A 56 4.79 12.51 2.28
CA GLN A 56 4.16 13.81 1.95
C GLN A 56 3.30 14.37 3.09
N LEU A 57 2.96 13.56 4.09
CA LEU A 57 2.14 13.96 5.24
C LEU A 57 3.00 14.34 6.44
N CYS A 58 4.25 13.89 6.52
CA CYS A 58 5.12 14.11 7.67
C CYS A 58 5.32 15.58 8.01
N GLU A 59 5.25 16.49 7.03
CA GLU A 59 5.40 17.93 7.23
C GLU A 59 4.11 18.61 7.73
N THR A 60 2.97 17.95 7.63
CA THR A 60 1.65 18.55 7.86
C THR A 60 0.84 17.89 8.98
N ILE A 61 1.27 16.74 9.46
CA ILE A 61 0.60 16.06 10.56
C ILE A 61 0.94 16.75 11.88
N GLU A 62 -0.08 17.17 12.62
CA GLU A 62 0.07 17.86 13.91
C GLU A 62 -0.22 16.92 15.09
N ASP A 63 -1.17 16.01 14.93
CA ASP A 63 -1.58 15.09 16.00
C ASP A 63 -1.81 13.69 15.43
N GLY A 64 -0.84 12.82 15.59
CA GLY A 64 -0.90 11.46 15.08
C GLY A 64 0.47 10.83 14.84
N TRP A 65 0.45 9.68 14.20
CA TRP A 65 1.63 8.88 13.90
C TRP A 65 1.70 8.59 12.40
N VAL A 66 2.87 8.78 11.82
CA VAL A 66 3.21 8.19 10.52
C VAL A 66 4.10 6.99 10.79
N VAL A 67 3.69 5.83 10.29
CA VAL A 67 4.26 4.53 10.64
C VAL A 67 4.75 3.85 9.38
N PHE A 68 5.99 3.39 9.38
CA PHE A 68 6.56 2.58 8.31
C PHE A 68 6.85 1.18 8.82
N THR A 69 6.14 0.22 8.30
CA THR A 69 6.26 -1.19 8.69
C THR A 69 7.33 -1.92 7.88
N THR A 70 7.69 -3.10 8.34
CA THR A 70 8.59 -4.00 7.64
C THR A 70 8.00 -5.40 7.61
N PHE A 71 8.33 -6.20 6.58
CA PHE A 71 7.89 -7.59 6.40
C PHE A 71 6.38 -7.76 6.13
N GLU A 72 5.69 -6.75 5.61
CA GLU A 72 4.30 -6.88 5.21
C GLU A 72 4.14 -8.03 4.20
N GLU A 73 4.94 -8.06 3.13
CA GLU A 73 4.98 -9.06 2.06
C GLU A 73 5.32 -10.50 2.53
N HIS A 74 5.72 -10.66 3.77
CA HIS A 74 6.03 -11.94 4.39
C HIS A 74 4.88 -12.48 5.26
N GLY A 75 3.69 -11.90 5.11
CA GLY A 75 2.49 -12.31 5.83
C GLY A 75 2.34 -11.68 7.22
N GLY A 76 2.82 -10.48 7.37
CA GLY A 76 2.81 -9.69 8.60
C GLY A 76 4.22 -9.42 9.12
N GLY A 77 4.38 -8.37 9.89
CA GLY A 77 5.71 -7.90 10.26
C GLY A 77 5.76 -7.10 11.55
N SER A 78 6.30 -5.90 11.46
CA SER A 78 6.55 -5.05 12.63
C SER A 78 5.32 -4.36 13.19
N MET A 79 4.18 -4.36 12.50
CA MET A 79 2.97 -3.62 12.91
C MET A 79 2.50 -3.93 14.34
N PRO A 80 2.47 -5.18 14.85
CA PRO A 80 2.07 -5.45 16.23
C PRO A 80 2.95 -4.75 17.27
N PHE A 81 4.25 -4.65 17.03
CA PHE A 81 5.19 -3.94 17.91
C PHE A 81 4.96 -2.43 17.86
N LEU A 82 4.74 -1.88 16.67
CA LEU A 82 4.48 -0.47 16.46
C LEU A 82 3.15 -0.06 17.10
N LEU A 83 2.10 -0.87 16.95
CA LEU A 83 0.82 -0.64 17.64
C LEU A 83 0.97 -0.62 19.16
N GLN A 84 1.71 -1.57 19.72
CA GLN A 84 1.97 -1.59 21.16
C GLN A 84 2.73 -0.33 21.62
N PHE A 85 3.75 0.08 20.86
CA PHE A 85 4.50 1.31 21.15
C PHE A 85 3.59 2.54 21.11
N ILE A 86 2.83 2.71 20.04
CA ILE A 86 1.92 3.84 19.82
C ILE A 86 0.88 3.93 20.96
N GLN A 87 0.23 2.81 21.28
CA GLN A 87 -0.80 2.77 22.30
C GLN A 87 -0.26 3.08 23.70
N ASN A 88 1.01 2.80 23.96
CA ASN A 88 1.66 3.15 25.22
C ASN A 88 2.14 4.61 25.27
N ALA A 89 2.56 5.17 24.14
CA ALA A 89 3.16 6.51 24.08
C ALA A 89 2.09 7.61 23.91
N ALA A 90 1.26 7.50 22.89
CA ALA A 90 0.14 8.40 22.61
C ALA A 90 -0.95 7.61 21.86
N PRO A 91 -1.96 7.08 22.58
CA PRO A 91 -2.93 6.16 22.02
C PRO A 91 -3.79 6.79 20.93
N VAL A 92 -3.99 6.07 19.85
CA VAL A 92 -4.89 6.42 18.75
C VAL A 92 -6.00 5.38 18.61
N LYS A 93 -7.11 5.77 18.00
CA LYS A 93 -8.28 4.90 17.81
C LYS A 93 -8.58 4.59 16.36
N GLN A 94 -7.84 5.17 15.44
CA GLN A 94 -8.06 5.08 14.02
C GLN A 94 -6.74 4.89 13.29
N ALA A 95 -6.77 4.11 12.20
CA ALA A 95 -5.64 3.91 11.32
C ALA A 95 -6.10 4.02 9.86
N LEU A 96 -5.33 4.73 9.06
CA LEU A 96 -5.44 4.71 7.61
C LEU A 96 -4.26 3.89 7.07
N ILE A 97 -4.55 2.88 6.28
CA ILE A 97 -3.55 1.99 5.69
C ILE A 97 -3.23 2.50 4.30
N SER A 98 -1.98 2.93 4.13
CA SER A 98 -1.47 3.52 2.89
C SER A 98 -0.73 2.45 2.10
N ASP A 99 -1.39 1.91 1.10
CA ASP A 99 -0.88 0.81 0.28
C ASP A 99 -1.32 0.99 -1.18
N ILE A 100 -1.09 0.01 -2.04
CA ILE A 100 -1.63 -0.06 -3.40
C ILE A 100 -2.72 -1.13 -3.48
N THR A 101 -3.52 -1.12 -4.51
CA THR A 101 -4.48 -2.17 -4.80
C THR A 101 -4.50 -2.54 -6.27
N TRP A 102 -5.10 -3.68 -6.59
CA TRP A 102 -5.08 -4.23 -7.94
C TRP A 102 -6.07 -3.56 -8.88
N ILE A 103 -5.70 -3.44 -10.16
CA ILE A 103 -6.66 -3.23 -11.24
C ILE A 103 -7.57 -4.45 -11.34
N THR A 104 -8.87 -4.22 -11.35
CA THR A 104 -9.93 -5.24 -11.45
C THR A 104 -11.03 -4.75 -12.39
N ASP A 105 -12.08 -5.54 -12.57
CA ASP A 105 -13.26 -5.11 -13.34
C ASP A 105 -13.98 -3.87 -12.76
N GLY A 106 -13.72 -3.55 -11.50
CA GLY A 106 -14.34 -2.43 -10.78
C GLY A 106 -13.36 -1.35 -10.32
N VAL A 107 -12.07 -1.51 -10.61
CA VAL A 107 -11.01 -0.57 -10.21
C VAL A 107 -10.10 -0.30 -11.41
N HIS A 108 -9.98 0.97 -11.81
CA HIS A 108 -9.30 1.37 -13.04
C HIS A 108 -8.28 2.48 -12.80
N HIS A 109 -7.31 2.59 -13.70
CA HIS A 109 -6.42 3.75 -13.75
C HIS A 109 -7.18 5.03 -14.09
N HIS A 110 -6.69 6.16 -13.59
CA HIS A 110 -7.19 7.52 -13.84
C HIS A 110 -8.57 7.85 -13.24
N GLU A 111 -9.14 6.97 -12.45
CA GLU A 111 -10.43 7.18 -11.78
C GLU A 111 -10.29 7.62 -10.31
N GLY A 112 -9.06 7.91 -9.88
CA GLY A 112 -8.75 8.41 -8.54
C GLY A 112 -8.35 7.30 -7.57
N VAL A 113 -8.07 7.73 -6.33
CA VAL A 113 -7.66 6.81 -5.26
C VAL A 113 -8.74 5.79 -4.94
N VAL A 114 -8.35 4.61 -4.54
CA VAL A 114 -9.26 3.53 -4.14
C VAL A 114 -9.47 3.54 -2.63
N ILE A 115 -10.72 3.51 -2.20
CA ILE A 115 -11.13 3.30 -0.81
C ILE A 115 -11.68 1.87 -0.72
N SER A 116 -11.00 1.00 -0.01
CA SER A 116 -11.44 -0.38 0.15
C SER A 116 -12.56 -0.47 1.19
N ILE A 117 -13.72 -0.96 0.77
CA ILE A 117 -14.83 -1.31 1.67
C ILE A 117 -14.42 -2.52 2.50
N ARG A 118 -13.69 -3.43 1.89
CA ARG A 118 -12.99 -4.55 2.52
C ARG A 118 -11.93 -5.13 1.58
N ASP A 119 -10.88 -5.63 2.18
CA ASP A 119 -9.99 -6.61 1.57
C ASP A 119 -10.36 -8.03 2.09
N LYS A 120 -9.41 -8.94 2.22
CA LYS A 120 -9.61 -10.23 2.87
C LYS A 120 -10.16 -10.08 4.30
N PHE A 121 -9.92 -8.94 4.94
CA PHE A 121 -10.41 -8.57 6.26
C PHE A 121 -11.49 -7.49 6.13
N ILE A 122 -12.24 -7.26 7.19
CA ILE A 122 -13.43 -6.41 7.12
C ILE A 122 -13.32 -5.29 8.16
N PRO A 123 -13.03 -4.06 7.74
CA PRO A 123 -13.06 -2.90 8.62
C PRO A 123 -14.49 -2.61 9.11
N ARG A 124 -14.61 -1.89 10.20
CA ARG A 124 -15.91 -1.52 10.74
C ARG A 124 -16.65 -0.58 9.79
N LYS A 125 -17.80 -1.05 9.27
CA LYS A 125 -18.61 -0.32 8.28
C LYS A 125 -18.86 1.16 8.64
N LYS A 126 -19.15 1.46 9.90
CA LYS A 126 -19.40 2.84 10.35
C LYS A 126 -18.20 3.76 10.09
N PHE A 127 -16.97 3.25 10.22
CA PHE A 127 -15.76 4.03 9.95
C PHE A 127 -15.55 4.18 8.45
N THR A 128 -15.67 3.11 7.68
CA THR A 128 -15.55 3.15 6.22
C THR A 128 -16.60 4.09 5.60
N ASP A 129 -17.86 4.02 6.05
CA ASP A 129 -18.92 4.95 5.60
C ASP A 129 -18.56 6.41 5.91
N ARG A 130 -17.96 6.69 7.07
CA ARG A 130 -17.49 8.05 7.42
C ARG A 130 -16.38 8.51 6.47
N ILE A 131 -15.39 7.66 6.20
CA ILE A 131 -14.31 7.96 5.23
C ILE A 131 -14.92 8.31 3.87
N ILE A 132 -15.79 7.46 3.33
CA ILE A 132 -16.44 7.67 2.03
C ILE A 132 -17.20 9.01 2.01
N GLN A 133 -17.98 9.31 3.04
CA GLN A 133 -18.73 10.58 3.13
C GLN A 133 -17.80 11.80 3.16
N LEU A 134 -16.68 11.72 3.88
CA LEU A 134 -15.69 12.80 3.92
C LEU A 134 -15.04 12.99 2.56
N VAL A 135 -14.60 11.91 1.91
CA VAL A 135 -13.96 12.01 0.59
C VAL A 135 -14.94 12.49 -0.47
N GLN A 136 -16.22 12.07 -0.43
CA GLN A 136 -17.25 12.64 -1.31
C GLN A 136 -17.39 14.15 -1.17
N LYS A 137 -17.31 14.67 0.06
CA LYS A 137 -17.40 16.12 0.30
C LYS A 137 -16.17 16.89 -0.20
N SER A 138 -15.00 16.25 -0.25
CA SER A 138 -13.79 16.89 -0.74
C SER A 138 -13.80 17.17 -2.23
N GLY A 139 -14.60 16.42 -3.01
CA GLY A 139 -14.59 16.46 -4.47
C GLY A 139 -13.34 15.82 -5.12
N ILE A 140 -12.47 15.20 -4.34
CA ILE A 140 -11.30 14.49 -4.87
C ILE A 140 -11.79 13.19 -5.53
N PRO A 141 -11.31 12.84 -6.74
CA PRO A 141 -11.68 11.60 -7.41
C PRO A 141 -11.32 10.37 -6.58
N PHE A 142 -12.26 9.44 -6.48
CA PHE A 142 -12.04 8.16 -5.78
C PHE A 142 -12.91 7.05 -6.33
N GLN A 143 -12.48 5.83 -6.12
CA GLN A 143 -13.19 4.59 -6.45
C GLN A 143 -13.48 3.80 -5.17
N LEU A 144 -14.43 2.87 -5.25
CA LEU A 144 -14.74 1.93 -4.17
C LEU A 144 -14.37 0.53 -4.59
N GLU A 145 -13.77 -0.20 -3.66
CA GLU A 145 -13.32 -1.57 -3.89
C GLU A 145 -13.96 -2.54 -2.92
N VAL A 146 -14.22 -3.74 -3.40
CA VAL A 146 -14.45 -4.95 -2.62
C VAL A 146 -13.48 -6.02 -3.14
N GLU A 147 -12.39 -6.23 -2.41
CA GLU A 147 -11.38 -7.25 -2.70
C GLU A 147 -11.51 -8.40 -1.68
N ALA A 148 -11.38 -9.64 -2.14
CA ALA A 148 -11.59 -10.81 -1.27
C ALA A 148 -10.30 -11.60 -0.99
N TYR A 149 -9.24 -11.37 -1.72
CA TYR A 149 -8.03 -12.19 -1.72
C TYR A 149 -6.81 -11.47 -1.15
N GLY A 150 -6.68 -10.18 -1.43
CA GLY A 150 -5.60 -9.33 -0.94
C GLY A 150 -5.72 -9.04 0.56
N GLY A 151 -4.66 -8.53 1.12
CA GLY A 151 -4.61 -8.08 2.51
C GLY A 151 -3.51 -7.03 2.67
N SER A 152 -3.51 -6.36 3.79
CA SER A 152 -2.57 -5.29 4.13
C SER A 152 -2.30 -5.29 5.63
N ASP A 153 -1.54 -4.32 6.12
CA ASP A 153 -1.36 -4.08 7.55
C ASP A 153 -2.68 -3.82 8.31
N GLY A 154 -3.79 -3.57 7.62
CA GLY A 154 -5.14 -3.54 8.19
C GLY A 154 -5.50 -4.82 8.94
N ARG A 155 -4.99 -5.97 8.49
CA ARG A 155 -5.08 -7.24 9.21
C ARG A 155 -4.52 -7.13 10.63
N GLU A 156 -3.33 -6.59 10.78
CA GLU A 156 -2.65 -6.53 12.07
C GLU A 156 -3.37 -5.56 13.03
N VAL A 157 -3.93 -4.47 12.50
CA VAL A 157 -4.80 -3.57 13.28
C VAL A 157 -6.05 -4.30 13.76
N GLN A 158 -6.72 -5.05 12.86
CA GLN A 158 -7.96 -5.78 13.19
C GLN A 158 -7.75 -6.88 14.25
N PHE A 159 -6.63 -7.57 14.21
CA PHE A 159 -6.32 -8.65 15.16
C PHE A 159 -5.55 -8.16 16.40
N SER A 160 -5.25 -6.88 16.49
CA SER A 160 -4.60 -6.31 17.66
C SER A 160 -5.52 -6.37 18.90
N PRO A 161 -4.97 -6.33 20.13
CA PRO A 161 -5.78 -6.24 21.34
C PRO A 161 -6.37 -4.84 21.57
N PHE A 162 -6.21 -3.91 20.64
CA PHE A 162 -6.63 -2.53 20.75
C PHE A 162 -7.92 -2.27 20.00
N ALA A 163 -8.82 -1.50 20.60
CA ALA A 163 -10.07 -1.10 19.97
C ALA A 163 -9.82 0.03 18.96
N MET A 164 -9.42 -0.34 17.76
CA MET A 164 -9.11 0.58 16.66
C MET A 164 -9.99 0.35 15.45
N ASP A 165 -10.36 1.43 14.78
CA ASP A 165 -10.91 1.40 13.42
C ASP A 165 -9.79 1.49 12.41
N TRP A 166 -9.98 0.91 11.24
CA TRP A 166 -9.04 1.05 10.13
C TRP A 166 -9.78 1.17 8.80
N CYS A 167 -9.12 1.77 7.83
CA CYS A 167 -9.56 1.81 6.44
C CYS A 167 -8.34 1.79 5.53
N PHE A 168 -8.40 0.94 4.52
CA PHE A 168 -7.41 0.89 3.46
C PHE A 168 -7.73 1.95 2.41
N ILE A 169 -6.71 2.71 1.99
CA ILE A 169 -6.81 3.71 0.94
C ILE A 169 -5.53 3.64 0.10
N GLY A 170 -5.66 3.32 -1.18
CA GLY A 170 -4.51 3.06 -2.04
C GLY A 170 -4.69 3.49 -3.48
N ALA A 171 -3.60 3.55 -4.22
CA ALA A 171 -3.64 3.74 -5.67
C ALA A 171 -3.83 2.41 -6.39
N ALA A 172 -4.53 2.44 -7.53
CA ALA A 172 -4.72 1.28 -8.38
C ALA A 172 -3.44 0.93 -9.14
N GLU A 173 -2.99 -0.32 -9.04
CA GLU A 173 -1.75 -0.81 -9.64
C GLU A 173 -2.00 -1.99 -10.57
N ASP A 174 -1.35 -1.96 -11.71
CA ASP A 174 -1.29 -3.06 -12.67
C ASP A 174 0.03 -3.83 -12.52
N GLN A 175 0.02 -5.12 -12.84
CA GLN A 175 1.16 -6.03 -12.79
C GLN A 175 1.84 -6.12 -11.40
N VAL A 176 1.05 -6.06 -10.34
CA VAL A 176 1.50 -6.18 -8.94
C VAL A 176 2.43 -7.39 -8.75
N HIS A 177 3.46 -7.23 -7.92
CA HIS A 177 4.51 -8.23 -7.64
C HIS A 177 5.35 -8.63 -8.86
N SER A 178 5.53 -7.71 -9.80
CA SER A 178 6.35 -7.91 -11.00
C SER A 178 7.47 -6.87 -11.12
N PRO A 179 8.41 -7.02 -12.07
CA PRO A 179 9.38 -5.97 -12.35
C PRO A 179 8.78 -4.73 -13.04
N ASP A 180 7.54 -4.83 -13.49
CA ASP A 180 6.85 -3.84 -14.34
C ASP A 180 5.57 -3.28 -13.71
N GLU A 181 5.51 -3.22 -12.40
CA GLU A 181 4.40 -2.61 -11.67
C GLU A 181 4.11 -1.20 -12.18
N LYS A 182 2.82 -0.86 -12.33
CA LYS A 182 2.41 0.37 -13.01
C LYS A 182 1.27 1.07 -12.30
N VAL A 183 1.43 2.35 -12.01
CA VAL A 183 0.44 3.19 -11.32
C VAL A 183 0.25 4.52 -12.04
N SER A 184 -0.99 4.99 -12.10
CA SER A 184 -1.32 6.33 -12.61
C SER A 184 -0.83 7.42 -11.66
N LEU A 185 -0.12 8.41 -12.20
CA LEU A 185 0.33 9.58 -11.45
C LEU A 185 -0.84 10.39 -10.88
N ARG A 186 -1.97 10.45 -11.60
CA ARG A 186 -3.19 11.13 -11.14
C ARG A 186 -3.82 10.43 -9.94
N ASP A 187 -3.82 9.09 -9.92
CA ASP A 187 -4.37 8.32 -8.82
C ASP A 187 -3.49 8.43 -7.58
N LEU A 188 -2.16 8.43 -7.76
CA LEU A 188 -1.20 8.70 -6.70
C LEU A 188 -1.37 10.12 -6.11
N GLU A 189 -1.58 11.13 -6.95
CA GLU A 189 -1.86 12.50 -6.50
C GLU A 189 -3.19 12.56 -5.71
N SER A 190 -4.24 11.90 -6.21
CA SER A 190 -5.52 11.78 -5.52
C SER A 190 -5.35 11.11 -4.16
N MET A 191 -4.52 10.08 -4.06
CA MET A 191 -4.20 9.39 -2.81
C MET A 191 -3.59 10.35 -1.77
N VAL A 192 -2.57 11.12 -2.15
CA VAL A 192 -1.95 12.12 -1.26
C VAL A 192 -2.95 13.19 -0.82
N HIS A 193 -3.79 13.67 -1.75
CA HIS A 193 -4.80 14.68 -1.45
C HIS A 193 -5.89 14.15 -0.50
N VAL A 194 -6.35 12.93 -0.68
CA VAL A 194 -7.32 12.29 0.22
C VAL A 194 -6.74 12.13 1.62
N TYR A 195 -5.51 11.67 1.75
CA TYR A 195 -4.87 11.58 3.07
C TYR A 195 -4.76 12.95 3.75
N ARG A 196 -4.29 13.98 3.04
CA ARG A 196 -4.22 15.35 3.59
C ARG A 196 -5.58 15.89 4.04
N TYR A 197 -6.62 15.57 3.29
CA TYR A 197 -7.98 15.97 3.64
C TYR A 197 -8.49 15.21 4.87
N LEU A 198 -8.36 13.88 4.88
CA LEU A 198 -8.85 13.04 5.97
C LEU A 198 -8.16 13.33 7.30
N LEU A 199 -6.85 13.59 7.31
CA LEU A 199 -6.11 13.93 8.54
C LEU A 199 -6.57 15.26 9.19
N LYS A 200 -7.29 16.11 8.46
CA LYS A 200 -7.89 17.34 9.00
C LYS A 200 -9.32 17.15 9.51
N GLU A 201 -10.02 16.12 9.00
CA GLU A 201 -11.45 15.94 9.22
C GLU A 201 -11.77 14.78 10.20
N LEU A 202 -10.80 13.93 10.50
CA LEU A 202 -10.94 12.79 11.41
C LEU A 202 -10.62 13.15 12.86
#